data_43b72ce1cd9042c76d32722b44a17cad
#
_entry.id   43b72ce1cd9042c76d32722b44a17cad
#
_cell.length_a   1.000
_cell.length_b   1.000
_cell.length_c   1.000
_cell.angle_alpha   90.00
_cell.angle_beta   90.00
_cell.angle_gamma   90.00
#
_symmetry.space_group_name_H-M   'P 1'
#
loop_
_entity.id
_entity.type
_entity.pdbx_description
1 polymer ?
#
loop_
_entity_poly.entity_id
_entity_poly.type
_entity_poly.pdbx_seq_one_letter_code
_entity_poly.pdbx_strand_id
1 'polypeptide(L)'
;MKKSIGILIGFAVLLALGCEHVVPAPPVYIPDRTCRPVGFSAGSEPTGFNALKWRTDLLALQNMDYVRTDPSHGGIAFYTKKGDGFRLRDGRVLPVQYGFWKGMFYVGMVMTQGPSYWEALKMTVFDKYGWGAKPFINTDEYLWYGEDATMVLRYDDATKAGIYYIRSGAMEKEMKSYY
;
A
#
# COMPACT_ATOMS: atom_id res chain seq x y z
N MET A 1 -7.48 -52.21 71.12
CA MET A 1 -7.24 -50.77 70.90
C MET A 1 -6.64 -50.59 69.49
N LYS A 2 -7.45 -50.21 68.49
CA LYS A 2 -7.02 -50.00 67.09
C LYS A 2 -7.09 -48.48 66.83
N LYS A 3 -5.96 -47.87 66.54
CA LYS A 3 -5.86 -46.48 66.14
C LYS A 3 -6.03 -46.40 64.60
N SER A 4 -7.08 -45.71 64.13
CA SER A 4 -7.26 -45.37 62.72
C SER A 4 -6.45 -44.12 62.39
N ILE A 5 -5.61 -44.22 61.37
CA ILE A 5 -4.91 -43.10 60.77
C ILE A 5 -5.72 -42.62 59.57
N GLY A 6 -6.27 -41.42 59.67
CA GLY A 6 -6.95 -40.75 58.59
C GLY A 6 -5.92 -40.11 57.61
N ILE A 7 -6.00 -40.47 56.36
CA ILE A 7 -5.23 -39.88 55.27
C ILE A 7 -6.03 -38.71 54.69
N LEU A 8 -5.50 -37.51 54.83
CA LEU A 8 -6.05 -36.28 54.23
C LEU A 8 -5.49 -36.17 52.80
N ILE A 9 -6.31 -36.38 51.81
CA ILE A 9 -5.96 -36.16 50.40
C ILE A 9 -6.23 -34.70 50.09
N GLY A 10 -5.17 -33.93 49.99
CA GLY A 10 -5.22 -32.53 49.53
C GLY A 10 -5.44 -32.47 48.01
N PHE A 11 -6.57 -31.91 47.58
CA PHE A 11 -6.86 -31.63 46.20
C PHE A 11 -6.15 -30.31 45.81
N ALA A 12 -5.06 -30.44 45.05
CA ALA A 12 -4.40 -29.26 44.44
C ALA A 12 -5.19 -28.87 43.18
N VAL A 13 -5.93 -27.76 43.27
CA VAL A 13 -6.58 -27.13 42.13
C VAL A 13 -5.48 -26.39 41.34
N LEU A 14 -5.06 -26.95 40.20
CA LEU A 14 -4.27 -26.24 39.21
C LEU A 14 -5.15 -25.20 38.49
N LEU A 15 -4.99 -23.94 38.87
CA LEU A 15 -5.50 -22.79 38.10
C LEU A 15 -4.65 -22.69 36.83
N ALA A 16 -5.16 -23.22 35.73
CA ALA A 16 -4.63 -22.93 34.39
C ALA A 16 -4.93 -21.48 34.06
N LEU A 17 -3.93 -20.61 34.19
CA LEU A 17 -3.96 -19.26 33.63
C LEU A 17 -3.93 -19.39 32.12
N GLY A 18 -5.11 -19.40 31.50
CA GLY A 18 -5.26 -19.29 30.06
C GLY A 18 -4.75 -17.91 29.63
N CYS A 19 -3.65 -17.88 28.89
CA CYS A 19 -3.27 -16.69 28.13
C CYS A 19 -4.35 -16.47 27.07
N GLU A 20 -5.29 -15.56 27.34
CA GLU A 20 -6.17 -15.06 26.30
C GLU A 20 -5.31 -14.39 25.22
N HIS A 21 -5.21 -15.00 24.08
CA HIS A 21 -4.70 -14.36 22.88
C HIS A 21 -5.64 -13.22 22.55
N VAL A 22 -5.26 -11.99 22.92
CA VAL A 22 -5.95 -10.79 22.47
C VAL A 22 -5.71 -10.67 20.96
N VAL A 23 -6.67 -11.14 20.18
CA VAL A 23 -6.70 -10.89 18.73
C VAL A 23 -6.85 -9.37 18.57
N PRO A 24 -5.89 -8.68 17.92
CA PRO A 24 -6.04 -7.24 17.69
C PRO A 24 -7.33 -6.99 16.93
N ALA A 25 -8.15 -6.06 17.41
CA ALA A 25 -9.39 -5.69 16.77
C ALA A 25 -9.11 -5.27 15.30
N PRO A 26 -9.97 -5.68 14.35
CA PRO A 26 -9.83 -5.23 12.97
C PRO A 26 -9.87 -3.69 12.90
N PRO A 27 -9.18 -3.07 11.92
CA PRO A 27 -9.17 -1.63 11.77
C PRO A 27 -10.61 -1.09 11.69
N VAL A 28 -10.92 -0.13 12.58
CA VAL A 28 -12.23 0.49 12.60
C VAL A 28 -12.33 1.49 11.46
N TYR A 29 -13.20 1.24 10.50
CA TYR A 29 -13.59 2.23 9.50
C TYR A 29 -14.43 3.31 10.19
N ILE A 30 -13.88 4.50 10.31
CA ILE A 30 -14.62 5.69 10.70
C ILE A 30 -14.91 6.45 9.41
N PRO A 31 -16.12 6.38 8.86
CA PRO A 31 -16.48 7.26 7.76
C PRO A 31 -16.49 8.68 8.33
N ASP A 32 -15.44 9.43 7.99
CA ASP A 32 -15.44 10.86 8.31
C ASP A 32 -16.52 11.54 7.47
N ARG A 33 -17.65 11.81 8.11
CA ARG A 33 -18.79 12.47 7.48
C ARG A 33 -18.51 13.92 7.10
N THR A 34 -17.37 14.47 7.49
CA THR A 34 -16.95 15.84 7.21
C THR A 34 -15.88 15.95 6.15
N CYS A 35 -15.16 14.87 5.82
CA CYS A 35 -14.15 14.88 4.78
C CYS A 35 -14.80 14.68 3.41
N ARG A 36 -14.85 15.74 2.64
CA ARG A 36 -14.81 15.61 1.17
C ARG A 36 -13.63 14.69 0.84
N PRO A 37 -13.74 13.78 -0.17
CA PRO A 37 -12.57 13.02 -0.60
C PRO A 37 -11.44 14.01 -0.79
N VAL A 38 -10.35 13.86 0.01
CA VAL A 38 -9.20 14.75 -0.07
C VAL A 38 -8.54 14.38 -1.39
N GLY A 39 -8.76 15.23 -2.37
CA GLY A 39 -8.13 15.12 -3.66
C GLY A 39 -6.68 15.58 -3.59
N PHE A 40 -6.04 15.59 -4.72
CA PHE A 40 -4.72 16.21 -4.89
C PHE A 40 -4.77 17.68 -4.54
N SER A 41 -3.67 18.25 -4.03
CA SER A 41 -3.52 19.69 -3.93
C SER A 41 -3.76 20.34 -5.28
N ALA A 42 -4.27 21.58 -5.30
CA ALA A 42 -4.62 22.26 -6.53
C ALA A 42 -3.45 22.25 -7.55
N GLY A 43 -3.71 21.71 -8.74
CA GLY A 43 -2.73 21.60 -9.81
C GLY A 43 -1.66 20.49 -9.63
N SER A 44 -1.75 19.65 -8.58
CA SER A 44 -0.78 18.57 -8.38
C SER A 44 -1.25 17.22 -8.88
N GLU A 45 -2.48 17.10 -9.37
CA GLU A 45 -2.99 15.86 -9.93
C GLU A 45 -2.15 15.40 -11.13
N PRO A 46 -1.62 14.16 -11.09
CA PRO A 46 -0.68 13.72 -12.12
C PRO A 46 -1.37 13.16 -13.36
N THR A 47 -0.87 13.55 -14.52
CA THR A 47 -1.26 13.01 -15.83
C THR A 47 -0.37 11.85 -16.29
N GLY A 48 0.41 11.29 -15.37
CA GLY A 48 1.37 10.23 -15.59
C GLY A 48 2.23 9.98 -14.35
N PHE A 49 3.30 9.21 -14.50
CA PHE A 49 4.22 8.91 -13.41
C PHE A 49 5.67 8.96 -13.90
N ASN A 50 6.55 9.66 -13.16
CA ASN A 50 7.99 9.74 -13.41
C ASN A 50 8.32 10.10 -14.87
N ALA A 51 7.69 11.18 -15.37
CA ALA A 51 7.75 11.68 -16.75
C ALA A 51 7.08 10.79 -17.83
N LEU A 52 6.55 9.62 -17.48
CA LEU A 52 5.79 8.78 -18.39
C LEU A 52 4.29 9.12 -18.31
N LYS A 53 3.68 9.52 -19.43
CA LYS A 53 2.26 9.86 -19.51
C LYS A 53 1.38 8.62 -19.52
N TRP A 54 0.17 8.71 -18.97
CA TRP A 54 -0.83 7.63 -19.09
C TRP A 54 -1.05 7.25 -20.55
N ARG A 55 -1.31 5.97 -20.80
CA ARG A 55 -1.53 5.39 -22.14
C ARG A 55 -0.31 5.42 -23.07
N THR A 56 0.90 5.72 -22.57
CA THR A 56 2.11 5.53 -23.39
C THR A 56 2.23 4.06 -23.77
N ASP A 57 2.41 3.78 -25.06
CA ASP A 57 2.59 2.42 -25.59
C ASP A 57 3.95 1.87 -25.14
N LEU A 58 3.96 0.66 -24.60
CA LEU A 58 5.18 -0.05 -24.23
C LEU A 58 6.16 -0.18 -25.38
N LEU A 59 5.66 -0.40 -26.61
CA LEU A 59 6.49 -0.55 -27.81
C LEU A 59 7.22 0.75 -28.22
N ALA A 60 6.74 1.89 -27.75
CA ALA A 60 7.43 3.18 -27.95
C ALA A 60 8.56 3.43 -26.95
N LEU A 61 8.76 2.54 -25.97
CA LEU A 61 9.74 2.71 -24.90
C LEU A 61 10.97 1.82 -25.13
N GLN A 62 12.13 2.35 -24.77
CA GLN A 62 13.39 1.63 -24.80
C GLN A 62 13.86 1.29 -23.39
N ASN A 63 14.70 0.25 -23.27
CA ASN A 63 15.37 -0.15 -22.01
C ASN A 63 14.36 -0.56 -20.93
N MET A 64 13.28 -1.24 -21.32
CA MET A 64 12.27 -1.79 -20.42
C MET A 64 12.58 -3.27 -20.17
N ASP A 65 12.84 -3.62 -18.91
CA ASP A 65 13.11 -4.97 -18.45
C ASP A 65 11.85 -5.53 -17.78
N TYR A 66 11.33 -6.66 -18.30
CA TYR A 66 10.16 -7.34 -17.74
C TYR A 66 10.44 -7.86 -16.32
N VAL A 67 9.50 -7.67 -15.42
CA VAL A 67 9.59 -8.13 -14.02
C VAL A 67 8.61 -9.27 -13.74
N ARG A 68 7.30 -9.01 -13.95
CA ARG A 68 6.21 -9.96 -13.65
C ARG A 68 4.92 -9.54 -14.31
N THR A 69 3.94 -10.44 -14.30
CA THR A 69 2.54 -10.11 -14.62
C THR A 69 1.66 -10.33 -13.39
N ASP A 70 0.84 -9.35 -13.08
CA ASP A 70 -0.30 -9.48 -12.17
C ASP A 70 -1.49 -9.99 -13.01
N PRO A 71 -2.07 -11.16 -12.69
CA PRO A 71 -3.14 -11.75 -13.49
C PRO A 71 -4.49 -11.04 -13.35
N SER A 72 -4.62 -10.09 -12.42
CA SER A 72 -5.85 -9.33 -12.24
C SER A 72 -6.24 -8.56 -13.52
N HIS A 73 -7.54 -8.40 -13.75
CA HIS A 73 -8.12 -7.62 -14.85
C HIS A 73 -7.54 -7.95 -16.24
N GLY A 74 -7.31 -9.23 -16.50
CA GLY A 74 -6.77 -9.70 -17.79
C GLY A 74 -5.27 -9.53 -17.98
N GLY A 75 -4.56 -9.18 -16.90
CA GLY A 75 -3.10 -9.10 -16.85
C GLY A 75 -2.54 -7.69 -16.93
N ILE A 76 -1.75 -7.33 -15.90
CA ILE A 76 -0.95 -6.10 -15.89
C ILE A 76 0.51 -6.52 -15.89
N ALA A 77 1.23 -6.25 -16.96
CA ALA A 77 2.65 -6.58 -17.08
C ALA A 77 3.50 -5.46 -16.47
N PHE A 78 4.37 -5.80 -15.52
CA PHE A 78 5.26 -4.86 -14.85
C PHE A 78 6.67 -4.92 -15.42
N TYR A 79 7.26 -3.74 -15.58
CA TYR A 79 8.60 -3.51 -16.09
C TYR A 79 9.37 -2.55 -15.19
N THR A 80 10.68 -2.65 -15.20
CA THR A 80 11.59 -1.59 -14.75
C THR A 80 12.22 -0.92 -15.97
N LYS A 81 12.63 0.34 -15.80
CA LYS A 81 13.36 1.05 -16.87
C LYS A 81 14.80 1.30 -16.42
N LYS A 82 15.75 0.83 -17.21
CA LYS A 82 17.18 0.94 -16.86
C LYS A 82 17.60 2.41 -16.70
N GLY A 83 18.23 2.71 -15.58
CA GLY A 83 18.70 4.06 -15.25
C GLY A 83 17.63 4.99 -14.68
N ASP A 84 16.39 4.51 -14.52
CA ASP A 84 15.29 5.28 -13.96
C ASP A 84 15.10 4.99 -12.47
N GLY A 85 14.50 5.94 -11.73
CA GLY A 85 14.23 5.79 -10.31
C GLY A 85 13.39 6.93 -9.75
N PHE A 86 12.79 6.68 -8.59
CA PHE A 86 12.02 7.65 -7.84
C PHE A 86 12.90 8.30 -6.77
N ARG A 87 13.14 9.60 -6.89
CA ARG A 87 13.98 10.35 -5.96
C ARG A 87 13.20 10.79 -4.74
N LEU A 88 13.68 10.40 -3.58
CA LEU A 88 13.17 10.84 -2.28
C LEU A 88 13.70 12.24 -1.92
N ARG A 89 13.02 12.94 -1.01
CA ARG A 89 13.39 14.26 -0.52
C ARG A 89 14.81 14.33 0.09
N ASP A 90 15.28 13.22 0.64
CA ASP A 90 16.61 13.10 1.23
C ASP A 90 17.71 12.70 0.22
N GLY A 91 17.36 12.67 -1.07
CA GLY A 91 18.28 12.36 -2.17
C GLY A 91 18.41 10.89 -2.51
N ARG A 92 17.92 9.96 -1.68
CA ARG A 92 17.89 8.53 -2.00
C ARG A 92 17.02 8.27 -3.23
N VAL A 93 17.36 7.23 -3.98
CA VAL A 93 16.63 6.83 -5.18
C VAL A 93 16.11 5.40 -5.02
N LEU A 94 14.82 5.22 -5.28
CA LEU A 94 14.15 3.93 -5.20
C LEU A 94 13.88 3.37 -6.59
N PRO A 95 13.91 2.05 -6.76
CA PRO A 95 13.47 1.40 -8.00
C PRO A 95 12.00 1.71 -8.28
N VAL A 96 11.69 1.92 -9.56
CA VAL A 96 10.33 2.12 -10.05
C VAL A 96 9.88 0.91 -10.86
N GLN A 97 8.64 0.49 -10.67
CA GLN A 97 7.97 -0.45 -11.55
C GLN A 97 6.87 0.27 -12.32
N TYR A 98 6.79 -0.01 -13.61
CA TYR A 98 5.80 0.51 -14.54
C TYR A 98 4.90 -0.63 -14.99
N GLY A 99 3.61 -0.53 -14.69
CA GLY A 99 2.62 -1.54 -15.07
C GLY A 99 1.86 -1.13 -16.32
N PHE A 100 1.75 -2.06 -17.25
CA PHE A 100 1.09 -1.88 -18.54
C PHE A 100 -0.11 -2.82 -18.64
N TRP A 101 -1.26 -2.26 -18.92
CA TRP A 101 -2.48 -3.00 -19.24
C TRP A 101 -2.73 -2.93 -20.73
N LYS A 102 -2.87 -4.08 -21.39
CA LYS A 102 -2.98 -4.17 -22.86
C LYS A 102 -1.88 -3.39 -23.60
N GLY A 103 -0.65 -3.40 -23.09
CA GLY A 103 0.48 -2.69 -23.68
C GLY A 103 0.53 -1.19 -23.40
N MET A 104 -0.48 -0.61 -22.73
CA MET A 104 -0.55 0.83 -22.42
C MET A 104 -0.18 1.10 -20.98
N PHE A 105 0.65 2.10 -20.72
CA PHE A 105 1.07 2.49 -19.37
C PHE A 105 -0.14 2.89 -18.51
N TYR A 106 -0.32 2.16 -17.41
CA TYR A 106 -1.47 2.25 -16.51
C TYR A 106 -1.12 2.64 -15.08
N VAL A 107 -0.05 2.07 -14.51
CA VAL A 107 0.28 2.23 -13.10
C VAL A 107 1.79 2.36 -12.89
N GLY A 108 2.18 3.34 -12.07
CA GLY A 108 3.54 3.46 -11.53
C GLY A 108 3.57 3.00 -10.07
N MET A 109 4.65 2.30 -9.66
CA MET A 109 4.76 1.75 -8.32
C MET A 109 6.18 1.91 -7.77
N VAL A 110 6.27 2.24 -6.48
CA VAL A 110 7.51 2.31 -5.69
C VAL A 110 7.31 1.50 -4.41
N MET A 111 8.30 0.73 -4.03
CA MET A 111 8.29 -0.06 -2.79
C MET A 111 9.46 0.33 -1.90
N THR A 112 9.24 0.29 -0.59
CA THR A 112 10.26 0.54 0.43
C THR A 112 10.35 -0.61 1.41
N GLN A 113 11.51 -0.75 2.05
CA GLN A 113 11.71 -1.66 3.16
C GLN A 113 12.30 -0.89 4.34
N GLY A 114 11.64 -1.03 5.49
CA GLY A 114 12.03 -0.40 6.73
C GLY A 114 11.47 1.03 6.94
N PRO A 115 11.37 1.47 8.21
CA PRO A 115 10.68 2.71 8.58
C PRO A 115 11.35 3.97 8.03
N SER A 116 12.69 4.00 7.97
CA SER A 116 13.42 5.18 7.46
C SER A 116 13.14 5.48 5.98
N TYR A 117 13.03 4.43 5.14
CA TYR A 117 12.66 4.60 3.74
C TYR A 117 11.19 4.96 3.59
N TRP A 118 10.32 4.35 4.44
CA TRP A 118 8.91 4.68 4.47
C TRP A 118 8.65 6.16 4.80
N GLU A 119 9.24 6.68 5.88
CA GLU A 119 9.05 8.09 6.26
C GLU A 119 9.54 9.05 5.17
N ALA A 120 10.68 8.77 4.54
CA ALA A 120 11.18 9.59 3.44
C ALA A 120 10.26 9.54 2.21
N LEU A 121 9.72 8.36 1.87
CA LEU A 121 8.74 8.20 0.78
C LEU A 121 7.46 8.96 1.10
N LYS A 122 6.91 8.77 2.30
CA LYS A 122 5.67 9.42 2.76
C LYS A 122 5.79 10.94 2.67
N MET A 123 6.86 11.50 3.20
CA MET A 123 7.09 12.94 3.14
C MET A 123 7.28 13.45 1.71
N THR A 124 7.98 12.70 0.85
CA THR A 124 8.13 13.04 -0.57
C THR A 124 6.79 13.12 -1.29
N VAL A 125 5.90 12.17 -1.02
CA VAL A 125 4.56 12.12 -1.61
C VAL A 125 3.70 13.27 -1.09
N PHE A 126 3.73 13.55 0.22
CA PHE A 126 2.97 14.66 0.81
C PHE A 126 3.44 16.02 0.31
N ASP A 127 4.76 16.26 0.21
CA ASP A 127 5.33 17.50 -0.31
C ASP A 127 4.86 17.75 -1.76
N LYS A 128 4.70 16.69 -2.55
CA LYS A 128 4.34 16.80 -3.96
C LYS A 128 2.84 16.88 -4.24
N TYR A 129 2.03 16.14 -3.48
CA TYR A 129 0.61 15.93 -3.81
C TYR A 129 -0.35 16.44 -2.73
N GLY A 130 0.18 16.86 -1.58
CA GLY A 130 -0.59 17.21 -0.40
C GLY A 130 -0.95 15.95 0.44
N TRP A 131 -1.70 16.17 1.50
CA TRP A 131 -2.13 15.10 2.41
C TRP A 131 -3.27 14.31 1.79
N GLY A 132 -3.12 12.98 1.75
CA GLY A 132 -4.19 12.09 1.35
C GLY A 132 -5.26 11.89 2.44
N ALA A 133 -6.42 11.38 2.04
CA ALA A 133 -7.42 10.89 2.98
C ALA A 133 -6.87 9.67 3.74
N LYS A 134 -7.06 9.63 5.06
CA LYS A 134 -6.68 8.50 5.90
C LYS A 134 -7.94 7.68 6.23
N PRO A 135 -8.26 6.59 5.48
CA PRO A 135 -9.54 5.89 5.61
C PRO A 135 -9.68 5.16 6.94
N PHE A 136 -8.55 4.75 7.55
CA PHE A 136 -8.54 4.02 8.81
C PHE A 136 -7.59 4.68 9.80
N ILE A 137 -8.07 4.97 11.01
CA ILE A 137 -7.30 5.72 12.02
C ILE A 137 -6.05 4.97 12.52
N ASN A 138 -6.13 3.65 12.56
CA ASN A 138 -5.07 2.77 13.08
C ASN A 138 -4.21 2.11 12.00
N THR A 139 -4.29 2.58 10.76
CA THR A 139 -3.39 2.16 9.66
C THR A 139 -2.59 3.33 9.15
N ASP A 140 -1.42 3.07 8.60
CA ASP A 140 -0.61 4.09 7.91
C ASP A 140 -0.88 4.00 6.40
N GLU A 141 -2.14 4.26 6.03
CA GLU A 141 -2.65 4.24 4.66
C GLU A 141 -3.26 5.59 4.31
N TYR A 142 -2.91 6.09 3.12
CA TYR A 142 -3.36 7.37 2.58
C TYR A 142 -3.83 7.18 1.14
N LEU A 143 -4.95 7.81 0.80
CA LEU A 143 -5.62 7.71 -0.49
C LEU A 143 -5.81 9.10 -1.09
N TRP A 144 -5.63 9.22 -2.40
CA TRP A 144 -5.98 10.39 -3.19
C TRP A 144 -6.88 9.96 -4.33
N TYR A 145 -7.94 10.71 -4.52
CA TYR A 145 -8.91 10.49 -5.60
C TYR A 145 -8.98 11.75 -6.44
N GLY A 146 -8.59 11.64 -7.70
CA GLY A 146 -8.68 12.68 -8.70
C GLY A 146 -9.53 12.26 -9.89
N GLU A 147 -9.62 13.13 -10.87
CA GLU A 147 -10.30 12.87 -12.13
C GLU A 147 -9.45 11.97 -13.05
N ASP A 148 -8.15 12.30 -13.16
CA ASP A 148 -7.18 11.63 -14.04
C ASP A 148 -6.40 10.53 -13.34
N ALA A 149 -6.25 10.60 -12.01
CA ALA A 149 -5.43 9.65 -11.25
C ALA A 149 -6.05 9.24 -9.91
N THR A 150 -5.76 8.02 -9.50
CA THR A 150 -5.92 7.55 -8.13
C THR A 150 -4.58 7.13 -7.57
N MET A 151 -4.37 7.33 -6.26
CA MET A 151 -3.09 7.10 -5.63
C MET A 151 -3.26 6.47 -4.25
N VAL A 152 -2.40 5.53 -3.91
CA VAL A 152 -2.34 4.86 -2.61
C VAL A 152 -0.92 4.89 -2.08
N LEU A 153 -0.80 5.25 -0.84
CA LEU A 153 0.43 5.18 -0.06
C LEU A 153 0.13 4.42 1.21
N ARG A 154 0.76 3.25 1.41
CA ARG A 154 0.47 2.37 2.54
C ARG A 154 1.74 1.76 3.12
N TYR A 155 1.78 1.63 4.44
CA TYR A 155 2.80 0.90 5.18
C TYR A 155 2.20 -0.28 5.90
N ASP A 156 2.88 -1.40 5.82
CA ASP A 156 2.58 -2.60 6.60
C ASP A 156 3.61 -2.71 7.73
N ASP A 157 3.14 -2.48 8.95
CA ASP A 157 4.00 -2.50 10.13
C ASP A 157 4.52 -3.90 10.49
N ALA A 158 3.81 -4.95 10.11
CA ALA A 158 4.24 -6.33 10.37
C ALA A 158 5.44 -6.72 9.48
N THR A 159 5.37 -6.40 8.19
CA THR A 159 6.42 -6.70 7.21
C THR A 159 7.46 -5.58 7.08
N LYS A 160 7.20 -4.41 7.68
CA LYS A 160 8.00 -3.17 7.53
C LYS A 160 8.14 -2.73 6.06
N ALA A 161 7.15 -3.08 5.23
CA ALA A 161 7.11 -2.74 3.82
C ALA A 161 6.19 -1.55 3.57
N GLY A 162 6.68 -0.58 2.81
CA GLY A 162 5.89 0.52 2.28
C GLY A 162 5.62 0.36 0.80
N ILE A 163 4.44 0.73 0.35
CA ILE A 163 4.07 0.77 -1.06
C ILE A 163 3.45 2.10 -1.41
N TYR A 164 3.88 2.66 -2.51
CA TYR A 164 3.28 3.80 -3.17
C TYR A 164 2.95 3.41 -4.59
N TYR A 165 1.70 3.52 -4.99
CA TYR A 165 1.31 3.36 -6.36
C TYR A 165 0.32 4.43 -6.80
N ILE A 166 0.40 4.76 -8.07
CA ILE A 166 -0.43 5.73 -8.74
C ILE A 166 -0.89 5.15 -10.07
N ARG A 167 -2.16 5.31 -10.42
CA ARG A 167 -2.76 4.73 -11.60
C ARG A 167 -3.68 5.70 -12.31
N SER A 168 -3.83 5.49 -13.62
CA SER A 168 -4.76 6.24 -14.45
C SER A 168 -6.21 5.97 -14.08
N GLY A 169 -6.95 7.00 -13.68
CA GLY A 169 -8.37 6.92 -13.37
C GLY A 169 -9.22 6.53 -14.58
N ALA A 170 -8.89 7.06 -15.75
CA ALA A 170 -9.59 6.74 -17.01
C ALA A 170 -9.42 5.27 -17.41
N MET A 171 -8.17 4.75 -17.33
CA MET A 171 -7.91 3.33 -17.65
C MET A 171 -8.49 2.39 -16.59
N GLU A 172 -8.54 2.80 -15.33
CA GLU A 172 -9.21 2.01 -14.29
C GLU A 172 -10.71 1.86 -14.55
N LYS A 173 -11.40 2.94 -14.98
CA LYS A 173 -12.81 2.89 -15.36
C LYS A 173 -13.01 1.99 -16.57
N GLU A 174 -12.17 2.12 -17.58
CA GLU A 174 -12.19 1.26 -18.78
C GLU A 174 -11.99 -0.21 -18.39
N MET A 175 -10.98 -0.52 -17.58
CA MET A 175 -10.69 -1.87 -17.10
C MET A 175 -11.89 -2.49 -16.37
N LYS A 176 -12.55 -1.75 -15.48
CA LYS A 176 -13.75 -2.21 -14.76
C LYS A 176 -14.96 -2.46 -15.65
N SER A 177 -15.01 -1.86 -16.84
CA SER A 177 -16.10 -2.10 -17.79
C SER A 177 -15.93 -3.40 -18.58
N TYR A 178 -14.75 -4.02 -18.56
CA TYR A 178 -14.47 -5.30 -19.24
C TYR A 178 -14.74 -6.53 -18.35
N TYR A 179 -14.89 -6.33 -17.03
CA TYR A 179 -15.04 -7.40 -16.03
C TYR A 179 -16.17 -7.09 -15.04
#